data_a85a66dcf7ddf7b4fb244b4c4ec3a504
#
_entry.id   a85a66dcf7ddf7b4fb244b4c4ec3a504
#
_cell.length_a   1.000
_cell.length_b   1.000
_cell.length_c   1.000
_cell.angle_alpha   90.00
_cell.angle_beta   90.00
_cell.angle_gamma   90.00
#
_symmetry.space_group_name_H-M   'P 1'
#
loop_
_entity.id
_entity.type
_entity.pdbx_description
1 polymer ?
#
loop_
_entity_poly.entity_id
_entity_poly.type
_entity_poly.pdbx_seq_one_letter_code
_entity_poly.pdbx_strand_id
1 'polypeptide(L)' 'MWSEIEYQFEAEPIAYRFLNTVKSWGQAELKAEYGKDSYSVKITYKVDILTFDDTLSRLDELAFQFGGKAD' A
#
# COMPACT_ATOMS: atom_id res chain seq x y z
N MET A 1 12.75 -10.43 4.48
CA MET A 1 13.15 -9.41 3.49
C MET A 1 12.06 -8.35 3.37
N TRP A 2 12.43 -7.09 3.39
CA TRP A 2 11.48 -6.00 3.28
C TRP A 2 11.36 -5.55 1.84
N SER A 3 10.15 -5.23 1.42
CA SER A 3 9.87 -4.72 0.09
C SER A 3 9.04 -3.46 0.21
N GLU A 4 9.04 -2.64 -0.82
CA GLU A 4 8.42 -1.33 -0.78
C GLU A 4 7.71 -1.07 -2.10
N ILE A 5 6.51 -0.49 -2.05
CA ILE A 5 5.78 -0.08 -3.23
C ILE A 5 5.07 1.23 -2.93
N GLU A 6 4.99 2.10 -3.93
CA GLU A 6 4.31 3.38 -3.81
C GLU A 6 3.18 3.45 -4.83
N TYR A 7 2.01 3.92 -4.38
CA TYR A 7 0.85 4.12 -5.25
C TYR A 7 0.52 5.60 -5.32
N GLN A 8 0.10 6.04 -6.48
CA GLN A 8 -0.32 7.43 -6.69
C GLN A 8 -1.81 7.49 -6.97
N PHE A 9 -2.49 8.46 -6.36
CA PHE A 9 -3.93 8.64 -6.44
C PHE A 9 -4.25 9.99 -7.04
N GLU A 10 -5.49 10.15 -7.53
CA GLU A 10 -5.88 11.39 -8.21
C GLU A 10 -6.24 12.53 -7.25
N ALA A 11 -6.59 12.21 -6.00
CA ALA A 11 -7.00 13.20 -5.02
C ALA A 11 -6.48 12.84 -3.64
N GLU A 12 -6.17 13.86 -2.84
CA GLU A 12 -5.67 13.66 -1.48
C GLU A 12 -6.64 12.87 -0.60
N PRO A 13 -7.96 13.13 -0.60
CA PRO A 13 -8.88 12.34 0.22
C PRO A 13 -8.87 10.85 -0.13
N ILE A 14 -8.65 10.52 -1.40
CA ILE A 14 -8.58 9.12 -1.83
C ILE A 14 -7.32 8.47 -1.27
N ALA A 15 -6.19 9.15 -1.39
CA ALA A 15 -4.93 8.66 -0.84
C ALA A 15 -5.04 8.44 0.68
N TYR A 16 -5.68 9.37 1.37
CA TYR A 16 -5.90 9.28 2.80
C TYR A 16 -6.73 8.05 3.17
N ARG A 17 -7.80 7.79 2.43
CA ARG A 17 -8.65 6.62 2.67
C ARG A 17 -7.88 5.33 2.46
N PHE A 18 -7.11 5.26 1.39
CA PHE A 18 -6.29 4.10 1.12
C PHE A 18 -5.29 3.86 2.25
N LEU A 19 -4.61 4.91 2.66
CA LEU A 19 -3.63 4.85 3.76
C LEU A 19 -4.28 4.27 5.02
N ASN A 20 -5.43 4.80 5.42
CA ASN A 20 -6.12 4.34 6.62
C ASN A 20 -6.62 2.91 6.49
N THR A 21 -7.11 2.54 5.31
CA THR A 21 -7.57 1.17 5.07
C THR A 21 -6.44 0.17 5.25
N VAL A 22 -5.26 0.48 4.70
CA VAL A 22 -4.10 -0.40 4.83
C VAL A 22 -3.62 -0.45 6.28
N LYS A 23 -3.60 0.68 6.97
CA LYS A 23 -3.20 0.71 8.38
C LYS A 23 -4.10 -0.16 9.26
N SER A 24 -5.36 -0.30 8.90
CA SER A 24 -6.33 -1.08 9.69
C SER A 24 -6.33 -2.56 9.33
N TRP A 25 -5.48 -3.01 8.42
CA TRP A 25 -5.42 -4.42 8.04
C TRP A 25 -4.96 -5.34 9.17
N GLY A 26 -4.31 -4.79 10.18
CA GLY A 26 -3.87 -5.60 11.32
C GLY A 26 -2.67 -6.48 11.05
N GLN A 27 -1.97 -6.29 9.96
CA GLN A 27 -0.75 -7.03 9.68
C GLN A 27 0.43 -6.34 10.36
N ALA A 28 1.09 -7.09 11.26
CA ALA A 28 2.15 -6.53 12.10
C ALA A 28 3.39 -6.10 11.31
N GLU A 29 3.60 -6.66 10.13
CA GLU A 29 4.80 -6.41 9.36
C GLU A 29 4.50 -5.64 8.08
N LEU A 30 3.60 -4.68 8.19
CA LEU A 30 3.23 -3.81 7.10
C LEU A 30 3.17 -2.38 7.63
N LYS A 31 3.80 -1.45 6.91
CA LYS A 31 3.87 -0.06 7.28
C LYS A 31 3.39 0.80 6.12
N ALA A 32 2.48 1.72 6.39
CA ALA A 32 1.92 2.60 5.37
C ALA A 32 2.17 4.05 5.78
N GLU A 33 2.63 4.86 4.82
CA GLU A 33 2.85 6.28 5.05
C GLU A 33 2.72 7.03 3.73
N TYR A 34 2.64 8.36 3.79
CA TYR A 34 2.67 9.15 2.57
C TYR A 34 4.04 9.03 1.92
N GLY A 35 4.05 8.99 0.58
CA GLY A 35 5.28 8.92 -0.18
C GLY A 35 5.83 10.31 -0.50
N LYS A 36 6.05 10.58 -1.79
CA LYS A 36 6.66 11.85 -2.23
C LYS A 36 5.76 13.06 -2.00
N ASP A 37 4.45 12.86 -1.89
CA ASP A 37 3.49 13.94 -1.63
C ASP A 37 2.21 13.35 -1.03
N SER A 38 1.20 14.20 -0.79
CA SER A 38 -0.05 13.79 -0.18
C SER A 38 -0.97 13.01 -1.13
N TYR A 39 -0.61 12.87 -2.40
CA TYR A 39 -1.31 12.05 -3.38
C TYR A 39 -0.74 10.64 -3.46
N SER A 40 0.39 10.38 -2.81
CA SER A 40 1.10 9.11 -2.91
C SER A 40 1.16 8.41 -1.56
N VAL A 41 0.97 7.10 -1.57
CA VAL A 41 1.07 6.28 -0.36
C VAL A 41 2.14 5.22 -0.60
N LYS A 42 3.11 5.18 0.32
CA LYS A 42 4.19 4.20 0.27
C LYS A 42 3.93 3.10 1.28
N ILE A 43 3.99 1.87 0.83
CA ILE A 43 3.78 0.70 1.65
C ILE A 43 5.10 -0.06 1.76
N THR A 44 5.55 -0.30 2.98
CA THR A 44 6.70 -1.16 3.25
C THR A 44 6.18 -2.42 3.91
N TYR A 45 6.53 -3.57 3.37
CA TYR A 45 6.01 -4.83 3.88
C TYR A 45 7.09 -5.89 3.86
N LYS A 46 6.91 -6.88 4.72
CA LYS A 46 7.87 -7.99 4.81
C LYS A 46 7.43 -9.12 3.90
N VAL A 47 8.36 -9.59 3.09
CA VAL A 47 8.13 -10.71 2.17
C VAL A 47 8.75 -11.96 2.77
N ASP A 48 7.95 -13.03 2.86
CA ASP A 48 8.43 -14.33 3.28
C ASP A 48 8.74 -15.14 2.01
N ILE A 49 10.02 -15.40 1.77
CA ILE A 49 10.44 -16.12 0.56
C ILE A 49 10.23 -17.62 0.65
N LEU A 50 9.87 -18.12 1.84
CA LEU A 50 9.67 -19.55 2.05
C LEU A 50 8.22 -20.00 1.90
N THR A 51 7.28 -19.05 1.87
CA THR A 51 5.87 -19.34 1.72
C THR A 51 5.28 -18.44 0.66
N PHE A 52 4.10 -18.84 0.14
CA PHE A 52 3.37 -18.00 -0.80
C PHE A 52 2.90 -16.75 -0.08
N ASP A 53 3.20 -15.58 -0.66
CA ASP A 53 2.81 -14.30 -0.08
C ASP A 53 2.05 -13.50 -1.14
N ASP A 54 0.78 -13.25 -0.88
CA ASP A 54 -0.09 -12.51 -1.79
C ASP A 54 -0.28 -11.04 -1.38
N THR A 55 0.56 -10.54 -0.48
CA THR A 55 0.43 -9.18 0.05
C THR A 55 0.43 -8.15 -1.08
N LEU A 56 1.38 -8.24 -2.01
CA LEU A 56 1.46 -7.30 -3.12
C LEU A 56 0.20 -7.35 -4.00
N SER A 57 -0.30 -8.55 -4.29
CA SER A 57 -1.50 -8.71 -5.09
C SER A 57 -2.70 -8.07 -4.41
N ARG A 58 -2.81 -8.21 -3.11
CA ARG A 58 -3.91 -7.61 -2.34
C ARG A 58 -3.80 -6.10 -2.29
N LEU A 59 -2.58 -5.58 -2.15
CA LEU A 59 -2.33 -4.14 -2.20
C LEU A 59 -2.69 -3.56 -3.55
N ASP A 60 -2.27 -4.22 -4.63
CA ASP A 60 -2.58 -3.78 -5.99
C ASP A 60 -4.08 -3.74 -6.23
N GLU A 61 -4.79 -4.77 -5.81
CA GLU A 61 -6.24 -4.84 -5.96
C GLU A 61 -6.93 -3.73 -5.19
N LEU A 62 -6.52 -3.50 -3.94
CA LEU A 62 -7.09 -2.44 -3.14
C LEU A 62 -6.81 -1.07 -3.75
N ALA A 63 -5.59 -0.82 -4.18
CA ALA A 63 -5.22 0.44 -4.81
C ALA A 63 -6.05 0.67 -6.08
N PHE A 64 -6.26 -0.37 -6.86
CA PHE A 64 -7.08 -0.29 -8.07
C PHE A 64 -8.51 0.13 -7.73
N GLN A 65 -9.08 -0.38 -6.64
CA GLN A 65 -10.42 -0.01 -6.21
C GLN A 65 -10.52 1.48 -5.86
N PHE A 66 -9.42 2.07 -5.43
CA PHE A 66 -9.35 3.51 -5.14
C PHE A 66 -8.87 4.33 -6.32
N GLY A 67 -8.67 3.70 -7.48
CA GLY A 67 -8.18 4.41 -8.66
C GLY A 67 -6.70 4.73 -8.62
N GLY A 68 -5.94 4.07 -7.76
CA GLY A 68 -4.51 4.29 -7.64
C GLY A 68 -3.72 3.53 -8.69
N LYS A 69 -2.50 4.00 -8.92
CA LYS A 69 -1.57 3.37 -9.85
C LYS A 69 -0.23 3.18 -9.17
N ALA A 70 0.39 2.03 -9.43
CA ALA A 70 1.75 1.78 -8.93
C ALA A 70 2.72 2.75 -9.62
N ASP A 71 3.58 3.32 -8.80
CA ASP A 71 4.55 4.30 -9.28
C ASP A 71 5.93 3.66 -9.50
#